data_395a6a8326b3b3206b3320c8c743a2d5
#
_entry.id   395a6a8326b3b3206b3320c8c743a2d5
#
_cell.length_a   1.000
_cell.length_b   1.000
_cell.length_c   1.000
_cell.angle_alpha   90.00
_cell.angle_beta   90.00
_cell.angle_gamma   90.00
#
_symmetry.space_group_name_H-M   'P 1'
#
loop_
_entity.id
_entity.type
_entity.pdbx_description
1 polymer ?
#
loop_
_entity_poly.entity_id
_entity_poly.type
_entity_poly.pdbx_seq_one_letter_code
_entity_poly.pdbx_strand_id
1 'polypeptide(L)'
;MASLKEIKNRIASVNNTRKITSAMKMVASSKLHHAQQMIENMLPYDNMLEHILKSFLVSSPDVSSPFCQERTAIKRVALVVFSSNSSLCGGFNMNVLKKMQAVVDSYLHLSKENIVVYPIGRKAYDKAQKLNVTCAGDFSQLIDNGSAQDCQRLSQSIAAKFIDGEFDKVELVYHHFESVGSQVLTQRTFLPIDLATEVNRQEERDLKSVLATAESQEYLKQHRVERNSGSKNEKVLYHDNFIVEPSVSTVLETLIPKQLNLMFYTALLDSVASEHAARMVAMQTATDNADELLRGLSLQYNKSRQQAITNELLDIVGGSINN
;
A
#
# COMPACT_ATOMS: atom_id res chain seq x y z
N MET A 1 44.83 13.63 -5.09
CA MET A 1 43.92 13.22 -6.19
C MET A 1 43.64 11.74 -6.05
N ALA A 2 42.43 11.28 -6.32
CA ALA A 2 42.11 9.85 -6.30
C ALA A 2 42.96 9.13 -7.38
N SER A 3 43.51 7.96 -7.04
CA SER A 3 44.31 7.20 -7.99
C SER A 3 43.44 6.63 -9.12
N LEU A 4 44.04 6.46 -10.33
CA LEU A 4 43.32 5.82 -11.46
C LEU A 4 42.70 4.49 -11.10
N LYS A 5 43.35 3.70 -10.25
CA LYS A 5 42.86 2.40 -9.73
C LYS A 5 41.63 2.59 -8.87
N GLU A 6 41.60 3.62 -8.04
CA GLU A 6 40.44 3.93 -7.16
C GLU A 6 39.24 4.37 -7.99
N ILE A 7 39.41 5.24 -8.99
CA ILE A 7 38.32 5.67 -9.88
C ILE A 7 37.78 4.46 -10.66
N LYS A 8 38.62 3.57 -11.16
CA LYS A 8 38.23 2.34 -11.86
C LYS A 8 37.41 1.42 -10.96
N ASN A 9 37.80 1.24 -9.71
CA ASN A 9 37.07 0.43 -8.74
C ASN A 9 35.70 1.04 -8.43
N ARG A 10 35.61 2.36 -8.31
CA ARG A 10 34.37 3.09 -8.08
C ARG A 10 33.42 2.97 -9.26
N ILE A 11 33.90 3.05 -10.49
CA ILE A 11 33.11 2.79 -11.71
C ILE A 11 32.52 1.36 -11.68
N ALA A 12 33.33 0.36 -11.36
CA ALA A 12 32.89 -1.02 -11.28
C ALA A 12 31.79 -1.21 -10.21
N SER A 13 31.98 -0.61 -9.02
CA SER A 13 31.00 -0.68 -7.93
C SER A 13 29.68 -0.02 -8.30
N VAL A 14 29.70 1.20 -8.86
CA VAL A 14 28.48 1.92 -9.27
C VAL A 14 27.77 1.17 -10.40
N ASN A 15 28.51 0.60 -11.36
CA ASN A 15 27.91 -0.20 -12.44
C ASN A 15 27.24 -1.47 -11.93
N ASN A 16 27.80 -2.13 -10.91
CA ASN A 16 27.16 -3.27 -10.26
C ASN A 16 25.87 -2.85 -9.52
N THR A 17 25.91 -1.72 -8.79
CA THR A 17 24.73 -1.16 -8.12
C THR A 17 23.62 -0.85 -9.13
N ARG A 18 23.96 -0.22 -10.26
CA ARG A 18 23.02 0.05 -11.35
C ARG A 18 22.33 -1.21 -11.87
N LYS A 19 23.11 -2.29 -12.09
CA LYS A 19 22.55 -3.58 -12.55
C LYS A 19 21.57 -4.17 -11.53
N ILE A 20 21.91 -4.08 -10.24
CA ILE A 20 21.07 -4.58 -9.15
C ILE A 20 19.77 -3.76 -9.07
N THR A 21 19.85 -2.43 -9.08
CA THR A 21 18.65 -1.56 -9.00
C THR A 21 17.75 -1.74 -10.21
N SER A 22 18.31 -1.90 -11.42
CA SER A 22 17.55 -2.20 -12.63
C SER A 22 16.83 -3.56 -12.54
N ALA A 23 17.47 -4.59 -12.02
CA ALA A 23 16.84 -5.90 -11.80
C ALA A 23 15.73 -5.81 -10.74
N MET A 24 15.95 -5.10 -9.63
CA MET A 24 14.95 -4.89 -8.59
C MET A 24 13.74 -4.12 -9.11
N LYS A 25 13.94 -3.13 -10.00
CA LYS A 25 12.85 -2.43 -10.70
C LYS A 25 11.98 -3.41 -11.49
N MET A 26 12.58 -4.30 -12.29
CA MET A 26 11.83 -5.28 -13.09
C MET A 26 11.00 -6.21 -12.22
N VAL A 27 11.58 -6.73 -11.14
CA VAL A 27 10.85 -7.59 -10.19
C VAL A 27 9.69 -6.83 -9.53
N ALA A 28 9.92 -5.59 -9.10
CA ALA A 28 8.88 -4.76 -8.50
C ALA A 28 7.73 -4.48 -9.50
N SER A 29 8.07 -4.19 -10.77
CA SER A 29 7.08 -3.98 -11.85
C SER A 29 6.22 -5.23 -12.08
N SER A 30 6.83 -6.42 -12.12
CA SER A 30 6.09 -7.68 -12.30
C SER A 30 5.15 -7.96 -11.13
N LYS A 31 5.61 -7.74 -9.89
CA LYS A 31 4.78 -7.91 -8.70
C LYS A 31 3.65 -6.89 -8.61
N LEU A 32 3.92 -5.64 -9.02
CA LEU A 32 2.89 -4.60 -9.11
C LEU A 32 1.79 -5.00 -10.09
N HIS A 33 2.18 -5.45 -11.29
CA HIS A 33 1.20 -5.89 -12.30
C HIS A 33 0.33 -7.03 -11.79
N HIS A 34 0.93 -8.02 -11.11
CA HIS A 34 0.17 -9.11 -10.50
C HIS A 34 -0.82 -8.61 -9.43
N ALA A 35 -0.39 -7.70 -8.55
CA ALA A 35 -1.27 -7.10 -7.54
C ALA A 35 -2.43 -6.31 -8.17
N GLN A 36 -2.16 -5.55 -9.23
CA GLN A 36 -3.18 -4.83 -10.00
C GLN A 36 -4.23 -5.78 -10.60
N GLN A 37 -3.79 -6.87 -11.22
CA GLN A 37 -4.71 -7.88 -11.76
C GLN A 37 -5.62 -8.49 -10.67
N MET A 38 -5.07 -8.74 -9.47
CA MET A 38 -5.86 -9.24 -8.34
C MET A 38 -6.90 -8.21 -7.89
N ILE A 39 -6.54 -6.93 -7.81
CA ILE A 39 -7.46 -5.84 -7.49
C ILE A 39 -8.57 -5.74 -8.54
N GLU A 40 -8.21 -5.74 -9.82
CA GLU A 40 -9.17 -5.68 -10.94
C GLU A 40 -10.17 -6.84 -10.92
N ASN A 41 -9.71 -8.05 -10.61
CA ASN A 41 -10.57 -9.23 -10.51
C ASN A 41 -11.55 -9.17 -9.33
N MET A 42 -11.19 -8.45 -8.25
CA MET A 42 -12.02 -8.32 -7.07
C MET A 42 -13.02 -7.16 -7.13
N LEU A 43 -12.72 -6.12 -7.89
CA LEU A 43 -13.53 -4.91 -8.02
C LEU A 43 -15.01 -5.17 -8.33
N PRO A 44 -15.38 -6.05 -9.29
CA PRO A 44 -16.80 -6.33 -9.58
C PRO A 44 -17.53 -6.94 -8.38
N TYR A 45 -16.85 -7.80 -7.62
CA TYR A 45 -17.42 -8.43 -6.44
C TYR A 45 -17.59 -7.41 -5.29
N ASP A 46 -16.58 -6.56 -5.06
CA ASP A 46 -16.61 -5.49 -4.05
C ASP A 46 -17.76 -4.51 -4.33
N ASN A 47 -17.87 -4.04 -5.57
CA ASN A 47 -18.92 -3.11 -5.99
C ASN A 47 -20.33 -3.72 -5.82
N MET A 48 -20.50 -4.99 -6.19
CA MET A 48 -21.79 -5.66 -6.06
C MET A 48 -22.17 -5.88 -4.61
N LEU A 49 -21.24 -6.31 -3.77
CA LEU A 49 -21.46 -6.53 -2.34
C LEU A 49 -21.79 -5.21 -1.62
N GLU A 50 -21.05 -4.15 -1.94
CA GLU A 50 -21.32 -2.81 -1.43
C GLU A 50 -22.71 -2.29 -1.87
N HIS A 51 -23.06 -2.49 -3.14
CA HIS A 51 -24.38 -2.12 -3.67
C HIS A 51 -25.50 -2.84 -2.94
N ILE A 52 -25.40 -4.16 -2.76
CA ILE A 52 -26.39 -4.95 -2.02
C ILE A 52 -26.50 -4.45 -0.57
N LEU A 53 -25.36 -4.26 0.10
CA LEU A 53 -25.33 -3.78 1.48
C LEU A 53 -26.01 -2.41 1.63
N LYS A 54 -25.67 -1.45 0.75
CA LYS A 54 -26.29 -0.13 0.73
C LYS A 54 -27.80 -0.18 0.49
N SER A 55 -28.23 -1.01 -0.46
CA SER A 55 -29.67 -1.18 -0.74
C SER A 55 -30.43 -1.73 0.46
N PHE A 56 -29.87 -2.70 1.20
CA PHE A 56 -30.49 -3.22 2.41
C PHE A 56 -30.56 -2.20 3.55
N LEU A 57 -29.49 -1.42 3.73
CA LEU A 57 -29.45 -0.42 4.79
C LEU A 57 -30.44 0.72 4.56
N VAL A 58 -30.59 1.14 3.30
CA VAL A 58 -31.61 2.14 2.93
C VAL A 58 -33.03 1.61 3.12
N SER A 59 -33.25 0.33 2.80
CA SER A 59 -34.59 -0.30 2.91
C SER A 59 -34.98 -0.68 4.34
N SER A 60 -34.03 -0.83 5.26
CA SER A 60 -34.26 -1.30 6.62
C SER A 60 -33.37 -0.58 7.64
N PRO A 61 -33.66 0.69 7.93
CA PRO A 61 -32.82 1.52 8.82
C PRO A 61 -32.78 1.06 10.28
N ASP A 62 -33.77 0.25 10.71
CA ASP A 62 -33.92 -0.22 12.10
C ASP A 62 -33.12 -1.51 12.39
N VAL A 63 -32.39 -2.04 11.41
CA VAL A 63 -31.63 -3.27 11.62
C VAL A 63 -30.32 -2.95 12.36
N SER A 64 -30.20 -3.45 13.57
CA SER A 64 -28.97 -3.37 14.37
C SER A 64 -28.15 -4.66 14.21
N SER A 65 -26.89 -4.51 13.87
CA SER A 65 -25.92 -5.62 13.88
C SER A 65 -24.91 -5.43 15.02
N PRO A 66 -24.42 -6.51 15.65
CA PRO A 66 -23.36 -6.42 16.65
C PRO A 66 -22.10 -5.70 16.16
N PHE A 67 -21.86 -5.72 14.84
CA PHE A 67 -20.71 -5.04 14.21
C PHE A 67 -20.89 -3.52 14.05
N CYS A 68 -22.10 -3.01 14.24
CA CYS A 68 -22.42 -1.59 14.06
C CYS A 68 -22.60 -0.85 15.40
N GLN A 69 -22.50 -1.57 16.53
CA GLN A 69 -22.70 -0.96 17.84
C GLN A 69 -21.55 -0.05 18.21
N GLU A 70 -21.79 1.25 18.19
CA GLU A 70 -20.87 2.23 18.76
C GLU A 70 -20.87 2.11 20.28
N ARG A 71 -19.68 2.00 20.85
CA ARG A 71 -19.51 2.01 22.30
C ARG A 71 -19.31 3.44 22.79
N THR A 72 -20.08 3.84 23.79
CA THR A 72 -20.04 5.19 24.39
C THR A 72 -18.68 5.56 24.99
N ALA A 73 -17.90 4.58 25.42
CA ALA A 73 -16.55 4.79 25.95
C ALA A 73 -15.58 3.82 25.26
N ILE A 74 -14.61 4.36 24.56
CA ILE A 74 -13.52 3.59 23.99
C ILE A 74 -12.50 3.31 25.07
N LYS A 75 -12.30 2.04 25.44
CA LYS A 75 -11.33 1.57 26.44
C LYS A 75 -10.17 0.84 25.82
N ARG A 76 -10.41 0.05 24.76
CA ARG A 76 -9.42 -0.76 24.06
C ARG A 76 -9.54 -0.59 22.55
N VAL A 77 -8.38 -0.35 21.90
CA VAL A 77 -8.31 -0.12 20.45
C VAL A 77 -7.37 -1.13 19.82
N ALA A 78 -7.82 -1.73 18.72
CA ALA A 78 -6.95 -2.53 17.86
C ALA A 78 -6.55 -1.72 16.62
N LEU A 79 -5.27 -1.74 16.29
CA LEU A 79 -4.70 -1.04 15.15
C LEU A 79 -4.04 -2.04 14.19
N VAL A 80 -4.61 -2.21 13.01
CA VAL A 80 -4.03 -3.04 11.95
C VAL A 80 -3.19 -2.16 11.04
N VAL A 81 -1.91 -2.44 10.93
CA VAL A 81 -0.96 -1.62 10.18
C VAL A 81 -0.29 -2.44 9.10
N PHE A 82 -0.47 -2.01 7.85
CA PHE A 82 0.13 -2.65 6.69
C PHE A 82 1.44 -1.96 6.32
N SER A 83 2.54 -2.72 6.35
CA SER A 83 3.87 -2.25 5.98
C SER A 83 4.61 -3.31 5.18
N SER A 84 5.76 -2.99 4.63
CA SER A 84 6.56 -3.99 3.91
C SER A 84 7.45 -4.84 4.84
N ASN A 85 7.89 -5.99 4.34
CA ASN A 85 8.91 -6.82 4.98
C ASN A 85 10.33 -6.30 4.71
N SER A 86 10.55 -5.63 3.57
CA SER A 86 11.87 -5.18 3.12
C SER A 86 11.96 -3.66 3.03
N SER A 87 13.20 -3.16 3.02
CA SER A 87 13.51 -1.76 2.79
C SER A 87 13.55 -1.43 1.29
N LEU A 88 14.02 -0.24 0.93
CA LEU A 88 14.21 0.23 -0.45
C LEU A 88 12.91 0.45 -1.26
N CYS A 89 11.85 0.82 -0.58
CA CYS A 89 10.57 1.22 -1.16
C CYS A 89 10.30 2.73 -0.97
N GLY A 90 11.34 3.56 -1.09
CA GLY A 90 11.20 5.01 -0.94
C GLY A 90 10.64 5.43 0.42
N GLY A 91 9.67 6.35 0.41
CA GLY A 91 9.00 6.87 1.60
C GLY A 91 7.89 5.98 2.18
N PHE A 92 7.51 4.89 1.50
CA PHE A 92 6.37 4.04 1.85
C PHE A 92 6.34 3.63 3.32
N ASN A 93 7.38 2.93 3.80
CA ASN A 93 7.44 2.50 5.19
C ASN A 93 7.49 3.67 6.17
N MET A 94 8.27 4.70 5.87
CA MET A 94 8.42 5.85 6.76
C MET A 94 7.06 6.54 7.00
N ASN A 95 6.26 6.69 5.95
CA ASN A 95 4.96 7.35 6.04
C ASN A 95 3.96 6.54 6.87
N VAL A 96 3.86 5.21 6.63
CA VAL A 96 3.00 4.33 7.44
C VAL A 96 3.42 4.32 8.91
N LEU A 97 4.71 4.21 9.19
CA LEU A 97 5.20 4.14 10.57
C LEU A 97 5.02 5.46 11.32
N LYS A 98 5.12 6.61 10.63
CA LYS A 98 4.75 7.92 11.19
C LYS A 98 3.26 8.01 11.49
N LYS A 99 2.41 7.54 10.57
CA LYS A 99 0.96 7.53 10.77
C LYS A 99 0.56 6.61 11.91
N MET A 100 1.13 5.39 11.95
CA MET A 100 0.96 4.46 13.07
C MET A 100 1.29 5.13 14.40
N GLN A 101 2.42 5.82 14.49
CA GLN A 101 2.80 6.54 15.71
C GLN A 101 1.80 7.64 16.06
N ALA A 102 1.38 8.46 15.08
CA ALA A 102 0.40 9.52 15.31
C ALA A 102 -0.95 8.96 15.81
N VAL A 103 -1.39 7.80 15.26
CA VAL A 103 -2.60 7.13 15.74
C VAL A 103 -2.41 6.59 17.17
N VAL A 104 -1.30 5.93 17.45
CA VAL A 104 -0.98 5.48 18.83
C VAL A 104 -0.95 6.68 19.80
N ASP A 105 -0.33 7.79 19.39
CA ASP A 105 -0.26 9.00 20.22
C ASP A 105 -1.64 9.60 20.49
N SER A 106 -2.59 9.52 19.54
CA SER A 106 -3.97 9.97 19.76
C SER A 106 -4.73 9.15 20.80
N TYR A 107 -4.33 7.89 21.00
CA TYR A 107 -4.92 6.96 21.97
C TYR A 107 -4.10 6.79 23.25
N LEU A 108 -3.04 7.59 23.50
CA LEU A 108 -2.20 7.47 24.69
C LEU A 108 -2.97 7.69 26.01
N HIS A 109 -4.11 8.40 25.97
CA HIS A 109 -5.00 8.55 27.12
C HIS A 109 -5.59 7.22 27.61
N LEU A 110 -5.58 6.15 26.79
CA LEU A 110 -6.10 4.82 27.13
C LEU A 110 -5.06 3.91 27.82
N SER A 111 -3.82 4.35 27.99
CA SER A 111 -2.65 3.54 28.34
C SER A 111 -2.18 2.61 27.22
N LYS A 112 -0.88 2.38 27.12
CA LYS A 112 -0.26 1.59 26.02
C LYS A 112 -0.71 0.11 26.00
N GLU A 113 -1.08 -0.44 27.14
CA GLU A 113 -1.56 -1.82 27.28
C GLU A 113 -2.92 -2.04 26.63
N ASN A 114 -3.69 -0.98 26.50
CA ASN A 114 -5.02 -1.00 25.88
C ASN A 114 -4.99 -0.75 24.35
N ILE A 115 -3.80 -0.51 23.81
CA ILE A 115 -3.60 -0.35 22.37
C ILE A 115 -2.94 -1.64 21.87
N VAL A 116 -3.68 -2.43 21.09
CA VAL A 116 -3.19 -3.68 20.52
C VAL A 116 -2.91 -3.48 19.03
N VAL A 117 -1.66 -3.72 18.62
CA VAL A 117 -1.26 -3.59 17.23
C VAL A 117 -1.21 -4.95 16.55
N TYR A 118 -1.83 -5.04 15.39
CA TYR A 118 -1.74 -6.16 14.44
C TYR A 118 -0.80 -5.74 13.29
N PRO A 119 0.50 -5.99 13.42
CA PRO A 119 1.46 -5.57 12.42
C PRO A 119 1.48 -6.54 11.25
N ILE A 120 0.99 -6.09 10.09
CA ILE A 120 1.10 -6.82 8.84
C ILE A 120 2.33 -6.29 8.10
N GLY A 121 3.42 -7.08 8.20
CA GLY A 121 4.74 -6.71 7.70
C GLY A 121 5.74 -6.38 8.82
N ARG A 122 6.99 -6.77 8.55
CA ARG A 122 8.08 -6.74 9.54
C ARG A 122 8.40 -5.33 10.04
N LYS A 123 8.29 -4.32 9.17
CA LYS A 123 8.61 -2.93 9.56
C LYS A 123 7.63 -2.37 10.59
N ALA A 124 6.34 -2.71 10.48
CA ALA A 124 5.34 -2.35 11.49
C ALA A 124 5.58 -3.10 12.81
N TYR A 125 5.93 -4.38 12.73
CA TYR A 125 6.27 -5.19 13.92
C TYR A 125 7.46 -4.60 14.69
N ASP A 126 8.57 -4.33 14.01
CA ASP A 126 9.77 -3.73 14.59
C ASP A 126 9.46 -2.36 15.24
N LYS A 127 8.57 -1.57 14.61
CA LYS A 127 8.17 -0.25 15.15
C LYS A 127 7.26 -0.39 16.36
N ALA A 128 6.31 -1.33 16.36
CA ALA A 128 5.40 -1.58 17.48
C ALA A 128 6.18 -1.99 18.73
N GLN A 129 7.19 -2.86 18.58
CA GLN A 129 8.09 -3.22 19.68
C GLN A 129 8.84 -2.02 20.25
N LYS A 130 9.35 -1.12 19.39
CA LYS A 130 10.04 0.09 19.83
C LYS A 130 9.14 1.08 20.57
N LEU A 131 7.85 1.10 20.25
CA LEU A 131 6.85 1.94 20.93
C LEU A 131 6.39 1.34 22.26
N ASN A 132 6.78 0.09 22.57
CA ASN A 132 6.32 -0.67 23.74
C ASN A 132 4.77 -0.72 23.81
N VAL A 133 4.12 -0.97 22.68
CA VAL A 133 2.69 -1.25 22.60
C VAL A 133 2.45 -2.75 22.47
N THR A 134 1.29 -3.23 22.89
CA THR A 134 0.94 -4.65 22.82
C THR A 134 0.83 -5.10 21.35
N CYS A 135 1.61 -6.12 20.96
CA CYS A 135 1.51 -6.74 19.64
C CYS A 135 0.68 -8.03 19.73
N ALA A 136 -0.29 -8.19 18.85
CA ALA A 136 -1.13 -9.39 18.77
C ALA A 136 -0.39 -10.61 18.20
N GLY A 137 0.72 -10.39 17.50
CA GLY A 137 1.54 -11.44 16.86
C GLY A 137 2.39 -10.88 15.73
N ASP A 138 3.07 -11.77 15.01
CA ASP A 138 3.81 -11.44 13.78
C ASP A 138 3.03 -11.97 12.57
N PHE A 139 2.51 -11.06 11.75
CA PHE A 139 1.74 -11.35 10.54
C PHE A 139 2.51 -10.98 9.26
N SER A 140 3.84 -10.96 9.33
CA SER A 140 4.70 -10.57 8.20
C SER A 140 4.54 -11.47 6.97
N GLN A 141 4.17 -12.74 7.16
CA GLN A 141 3.96 -13.70 6.07
C GLN A 141 2.79 -13.31 5.14
N LEU A 142 1.79 -12.56 5.65
CA LEU A 142 0.63 -12.14 4.86
C LEU A 142 1.01 -11.17 3.72
N ILE A 143 2.09 -10.42 3.85
CA ILE A 143 2.55 -9.49 2.79
C ILE A 143 3.15 -10.25 1.60
N ASP A 144 3.90 -11.33 1.85
CA ASP A 144 4.62 -12.03 0.80
C ASP A 144 3.75 -13.11 0.10
N ASN A 145 2.94 -13.83 0.88
CA ASN A 145 2.17 -14.99 0.41
C ASN A 145 0.75 -15.02 0.99
N GLY A 146 0.19 -13.87 1.37
CA GLY A 146 -1.15 -13.80 1.98
C GLY A 146 -2.23 -14.27 1.01
N SER A 147 -2.88 -15.39 1.33
CA SER A 147 -4.08 -15.81 0.63
C SER A 147 -5.32 -15.08 1.16
N ALA A 148 -6.38 -15.02 0.34
CA ALA A 148 -7.67 -14.48 0.80
C ALA A 148 -8.18 -15.23 2.05
N GLN A 149 -7.89 -16.54 2.17
CA GLN A 149 -8.28 -17.34 3.32
C GLN A 149 -7.53 -16.96 4.61
N ASP A 150 -6.23 -16.64 4.52
CA ASP A 150 -5.46 -16.22 5.68
C ASP A 150 -5.90 -14.84 6.17
N CYS A 151 -6.19 -13.92 5.24
CA CYS A 151 -6.79 -12.62 5.56
C CYS A 151 -8.17 -12.79 6.20
N GLN A 152 -8.99 -13.69 5.68
CA GLN A 152 -10.30 -14.01 6.23
C GLN A 152 -10.20 -14.53 7.68
N ARG A 153 -9.28 -15.45 7.96
CA ARG A 153 -9.07 -15.98 9.32
C ARG A 153 -8.68 -14.87 10.30
N LEU A 154 -7.77 -13.98 9.89
CA LEU A 154 -7.33 -12.88 10.74
C LEU A 154 -8.46 -11.86 10.94
N SER A 155 -9.16 -11.46 9.88
CA SER A 155 -10.31 -10.56 9.92
C SER A 155 -11.40 -11.10 10.85
N GLN A 156 -11.77 -12.38 10.72
CA GLN A 156 -12.76 -13.03 11.58
C GLN A 156 -12.30 -13.11 13.04
N SER A 157 -11.02 -13.38 13.29
CA SER A 157 -10.49 -13.37 14.67
C SER A 157 -10.59 -11.99 15.32
N ILE A 158 -10.29 -10.91 14.56
CA ILE A 158 -10.44 -9.53 15.05
C ILE A 158 -11.92 -9.19 15.28
N ALA A 159 -12.79 -9.58 14.35
CA ALA A 159 -14.22 -9.35 14.44
C ALA A 159 -14.85 -10.08 15.63
N ALA A 160 -14.47 -11.31 15.91
CA ALA A 160 -14.92 -12.08 17.07
C ALA A 160 -14.51 -11.38 18.38
N LYS A 161 -13.26 -10.95 18.51
CA LYS A 161 -12.77 -10.19 19.68
C LYS A 161 -13.51 -8.86 19.89
N PHE A 162 -13.93 -8.21 18.80
CA PHE A 162 -14.76 -7.02 18.90
C PHE A 162 -16.16 -7.35 19.45
N ILE A 163 -16.79 -8.42 18.98
CA ILE A 163 -18.10 -8.88 19.50
C ILE A 163 -17.98 -9.26 20.98
N ASP A 164 -16.93 -9.99 21.36
CA ASP A 164 -16.66 -10.44 22.73
C ASP A 164 -16.34 -9.28 23.69
N GLY A 165 -16.15 -8.07 23.16
CA GLY A 165 -15.86 -6.89 23.96
C GLY A 165 -14.40 -6.69 24.35
N GLU A 166 -13.48 -7.42 23.71
CA GLU A 166 -12.05 -7.20 23.92
C GLU A 166 -11.58 -5.87 23.28
N PHE A 167 -12.22 -5.44 22.18
CA PHE A 167 -11.94 -4.19 21.50
C PHE A 167 -13.19 -3.35 21.33
N ASP A 168 -13.05 -2.05 21.51
CA ASP A 168 -14.14 -1.09 21.30
C ASP A 168 -14.07 -0.44 19.92
N LYS A 169 -12.87 -0.40 19.35
CA LYS A 169 -12.60 0.15 18.01
C LYS A 169 -11.47 -0.57 17.32
N VAL A 170 -11.60 -0.78 16.02
CA VAL A 170 -10.54 -1.35 15.17
C VAL A 170 -10.30 -0.41 14.00
N GLU A 171 -9.05 -0.04 13.78
CA GLU A 171 -8.64 0.85 12.68
C GLU A 171 -7.61 0.17 11.78
N LEU A 172 -7.74 0.40 10.47
CA LEU A 172 -6.77 -0.01 9.46
C LEU A 172 -5.92 1.19 9.07
N VAL A 173 -4.61 1.00 8.98
CA VAL A 173 -3.66 1.99 8.43
C VAL A 173 -2.91 1.33 7.28
N TYR A 174 -3.15 1.81 6.07
CA TYR A 174 -2.59 1.24 4.84
C TYR A 174 -2.40 2.32 3.78
N HIS A 175 -1.67 2.00 2.72
CA HIS A 175 -1.62 2.86 1.53
C HIS A 175 -2.64 2.37 0.52
N HIS A 176 -3.56 3.25 0.15
CA HIS A 176 -4.44 3.04 -0.99
C HIS A 176 -3.68 3.30 -2.29
N PHE A 177 -3.76 2.36 -3.22
CA PHE A 177 -3.11 2.47 -4.52
C PHE A 177 -3.99 3.27 -5.49
N GLU A 178 -3.57 4.48 -5.81
CA GLU A 178 -4.23 5.34 -6.79
C GLU A 178 -3.54 5.24 -8.15
N SER A 179 -2.22 5.37 -8.15
CA SER A 179 -1.39 5.25 -9.36
C SER A 179 0.05 4.90 -8.99
N VAL A 180 0.88 4.61 -10.00
CA VAL A 180 2.31 4.34 -9.81
C VAL A 180 3.03 5.52 -9.12
N GLY A 181 2.61 6.74 -9.41
CA GLY A 181 3.19 7.96 -8.84
C GLY A 181 2.52 8.44 -7.55
N SER A 182 1.31 7.96 -7.25
CA SER A 182 0.50 8.42 -6.12
C SER A 182 0.00 7.25 -5.28
N GLN A 183 0.46 7.19 -4.03
CA GLN A 183 -0.02 6.25 -3.02
C GLN A 183 -0.54 7.04 -1.83
N VAL A 184 -1.84 6.96 -1.58
CA VAL A 184 -2.53 7.73 -0.54
C VAL A 184 -2.52 6.97 0.77
N LEU A 185 -1.90 7.57 1.80
CA LEU A 185 -1.89 6.97 3.15
C LEU A 185 -3.26 7.14 3.80
N THR A 186 -3.96 6.02 3.98
CA THR A 186 -5.35 5.97 4.44
C THR A 186 -5.43 5.39 5.85
N GLN A 187 -6.26 6.01 6.68
CA GLN A 187 -6.71 5.48 7.97
C GLN A 187 -8.22 5.25 7.86
N ARG A 188 -8.65 4.02 8.09
CA ARG A 188 -10.07 3.64 7.97
C ARG A 188 -10.51 2.91 9.23
N THR A 189 -11.69 3.28 9.75
CA THR A 189 -12.33 2.49 10.80
C THR A 189 -12.82 1.18 10.20
N PHE A 190 -12.40 0.08 10.80
CA PHE A 190 -12.79 -1.27 10.43
C PHE A 190 -14.00 -1.74 11.21
N LEU A 191 -13.98 -1.48 12.53
CA LEU A 191 -15.09 -1.74 13.46
C LEU A 191 -15.13 -0.62 14.51
N PRO A 192 -16.33 -0.17 14.92
CA PRO A 192 -17.64 -0.53 14.39
C PRO A 192 -17.83 -0.04 12.94
N ILE A 193 -18.73 -0.69 12.20
CA ILE A 193 -19.09 -0.25 10.87
C ILE A 193 -20.06 0.92 11.01
N ASP A 194 -19.66 2.08 10.52
CA ASP A 194 -20.56 3.21 10.36
C ASP A 194 -21.33 3.08 9.04
N LEU A 195 -22.54 2.56 9.16
CA LEU A 195 -23.43 2.32 8.04
C LEU A 195 -23.82 3.62 7.32
N ALA A 196 -23.92 4.75 8.04
CA ALA A 196 -24.25 6.04 7.45
C ALA A 196 -23.09 6.58 6.59
N THR A 197 -21.86 6.44 7.07
CA THR A 197 -20.66 6.84 6.31
C THR A 197 -20.46 5.91 5.11
N GLU A 198 -20.69 4.60 5.23
CA GLU A 198 -20.60 3.67 4.11
C GLU A 198 -21.65 3.96 3.02
N VAL A 199 -22.89 4.29 3.39
CA VAL A 199 -23.94 4.69 2.43
C VAL A 199 -23.58 6.00 1.69
N ASN A 200 -22.99 6.97 2.41
CA ASN A 200 -22.61 8.26 1.83
C ASN A 200 -21.26 8.24 1.09
N ARG A 201 -20.52 7.16 1.19
CA ARG A 201 -19.21 7.02 0.56
C ARG A 201 -19.37 6.79 -0.94
N GLN A 202 -19.27 7.87 -1.69
CA GLN A 202 -18.97 7.83 -3.12
C GLN A 202 -17.46 7.60 -3.28
N GLU A 203 -16.94 6.46 -2.88
CA GLU A 203 -15.67 6.00 -3.42
C GLU A 203 -15.96 5.51 -4.85
N GLU A 204 -16.02 6.48 -5.76
CA GLU A 204 -15.68 6.20 -7.14
C GLU A 204 -14.22 5.71 -7.14
N ARG A 205 -14.02 4.43 -6.88
CA ARG A 205 -12.87 3.72 -7.44
C ARG A 205 -13.08 3.77 -8.93
N ASP A 206 -12.65 4.89 -9.49
CA ASP A 206 -12.76 5.11 -10.93
C ASP A 206 -11.92 4.02 -11.57
N LEU A 207 -12.57 3.02 -12.16
CA LEU A 207 -11.92 2.01 -13.02
C LEU A 207 -10.93 2.66 -13.99
N LYS A 208 -11.14 3.95 -14.30
CA LYS A 208 -10.27 4.75 -15.15
C LYS A 208 -8.90 5.03 -14.57
N SER A 209 -8.74 5.07 -13.24
CA SER A 209 -7.44 5.32 -12.61
C SER A 209 -6.59 4.04 -12.52
N VAL A 210 -7.23 2.88 -12.41
CA VAL A 210 -6.56 1.57 -12.33
C VAL A 210 -6.21 1.04 -13.71
N LEU A 211 -7.03 1.33 -14.73
CA LEU A 211 -6.83 0.92 -16.13
C LEU A 211 -5.99 1.97 -16.90
N ALA A 212 -4.79 2.26 -16.45
CA ALA A 212 -3.90 3.24 -17.08
C ALA A 212 -3.17 2.73 -18.34
N THR A 213 -3.58 1.61 -18.95
CA THR A 213 -3.04 1.19 -20.24
C THR A 213 -3.80 1.87 -21.38
N ALA A 214 -3.08 2.35 -22.41
CA ALA A 214 -3.66 3.05 -23.56
C ALA A 214 -4.75 2.22 -24.24
N GLU A 215 -4.58 0.90 -24.30
CA GLU A 215 -5.53 -0.06 -24.90
C GLU A 215 -6.85 -0.15 -24.10
N SER A 216 -6.78 -0.12 -22.77
CA SER A 216 -7.96 -0.13 -21.89
C SER A 216 -8.77 1.16 -22.00
N GLN A 217 -8.09 2.30 -22.16
CA GLN A 217 -8.74 3.59 -22.36
C GLN A 217 -9.43 3.67 -23.74
N GLU A 218 -8.86 3.03 -24.74
CA GLU A 218 -9.43 2.98 -26.08
C GLU A 218 -10.66 2.07 -26.14
N TYR A 219 -10.61 0.91 -25.47
CA TYR A 219 -11.76 0.03 -25.28
C TYR A 219 -12.93 0.71 -24.58
N LEU A 220 -12.66 1.46 -23.49
CA LEU A 220 -13.66 2.23 -22.77
C LEU A 220 -14.24 3.39 -23.60
N LYS A 221 -13.45 4.00 -24.48
CA LYS A 221 -13.94 5.04 -25.43
C LYS A 221 -14.87 4.46 -26.51
N GLN A 222 -14.56 3.27 -27.02
CA GLN A 222 -15.35 2.59 -28.06
C GLN A 222 -16.66 2.00 -27.52
N HIS A 223 -16.70 1.61 -26.25
CA HIS A 223 -17.87 0.99 -25.59
C HIS A 223 -18.56 1.93 -24.62
N ARG A 224 -18.32 3.24 -24.75
CA ARG A 224 -19.05 4.26 -23.99
C ARG A 224 -20.49 4.29 -24.49
N VAL A 225 -21.33 3.40 -23.96
CA VAL A 225 -22.77 3.55 -24.01
C VAL A 225 -23.06 4.93 -23.45
N GLU A 226 -23.69 5.78 -24.23
CA GLU A 226 -24.14 7.11 -23.88
C GLU A 226 -25.00 7.04 -22.60
N ARG A 227 -24.37 7.08 -21.44
CA ARG A 227 -25.06 7.52 -20.23
C ARG A 227 -25.23 9.01 -20.39
N ASN A 228 -26.42 9.39 -20.83
CA ASN A 228 -26.87 10.76 -20.93
C ASN A 228 -26.34 11.58 -19.74
N SER A 229 -25.64 12.65 -20.09
CA SER A 229 -25.25 13.72 -19.20
C SER A 229 -26.50 14.46 -18.71
N GLY A 230 -27.14 13.88 -17.68
CA GLY A 230 -28.26 14.43 -16.96
C GLY A 230 -27.90 14.61 -15.51
N SER A 231 -27.73 15.86 -15.13
CA SER A 231 -27.82 16.39 -13.75
C SER A 231 -26.80 15.88 -12.72
N LYS A 232 -25.85 16.74 -12.41
CA LYS A 232 -25.09 16.75 -11.15
C LYS A 232 -26.09 16.95 -9.99
N ASN A 233 -26.60 15.90 -9.38
CA ASN A 233 -27.30 15.80 -8.09
C ASN A 233 -28.41 14.74 -8.06
N GLU A 234 -28.33 13.70 -8.87
CA GLU A 234 -29.17 12.54 -8.56
C GLU A 234 -28.48 11.77 -7.43
N LYS A 235 -29.05 11.89 -6.21
CA LYS A 235 -28.91 10.86 -5.18
C LYS A 235 -29.24 9.55 -5.86
N VAL A 236 -28.25 8.68 -6.03
CA VAL A 236 -28.47 7.32 -6.52
C VAL A 236 -29.42 6.67 -5.51
N LEU A 237 -30.70 6.62 -5.85
CA LEU A 237 -31.73 5.95 -5.04
C LEU A 237 -31.46 4.45 -5.23
N TYR A 238 -30.82 3.83 -4.24
CA TYR A 238 -30.66 2.39 -4.15
C TYR A 238 -32.03 1.77 -3.78
N HIS A 239 -32.95 1.67 -4.78
CA HIS A 239 -34.26 1.04 -4.62
C HIS A 239 -34.33 -0.25 -5.44
N ASP A 240 -33.41 -1.17 -5.20
CA ASP A 240 -33.53 -2.51 -5.74
C ASP A 240 -34.47 -3.33 -4.82
N ASN A 241 -35.59 -3.78 -5.38
CA ASN A 241 -36.51 -4.67 -4.68
C ASN A 241 -35.93 -6.09 -4.65
N PHE A 242 -35.07 -6.36 -3.67
CA PHE A 242 -34.55 -7.71 -3.45
C PHE A 242 -35.61 -8.58 -2.75
N ILE A 243 -35.75 -9.82 -3.21
CA ILE A 243 -36.48 -10.85 -2.46
C ILE A 243 -35.53 -11.38 -1.40
N VAL A 244 -35.86 -11.20 -0.14
CA VAL A 244 -35.00 -11.54 1.00
C VAL A 244 -35.60 -12.74 1.75
N GLU A 245 -34.80 -13.82 1.81
CA GLU A 245 -35.16 -15.02 2.56
C GLU A 245 -33.99 -15.44 3.47
N PRO A 246 -34.23 -15.84 4.73
CA PRO A 246 -35.48 -15.87 5.46
C PRO A 246 -35.87 -14.51 6.07
N SER A 247 -34.88 -13.63 6.34
CA SER A 247 -35.12 -12.28 6.89
C SER A 247 -33.94 -11.36 6.57
N VAL A 248 -34.15 -10.04 6.55
CA VAL A 248 -33.10 -9.03 6.31
C VAL A 248 -32.00 -9.12 7.37
N SER A 249 -32.34 -9.36 8.65
CA SER A 249 -31.36 -9.49 9.73
C SER A 249 -30.41 -10.68 9.50
N THR A 250 -30.93 -11.85 9.15
CA THR A 250 -30.14 -13.05 8.88
C THR A 250 -29.22 -12.85 7.67
N VAL A 251 -29.69 -12.16 6.64
CA VAL A 251 -28.88 -11.86 5.45
C VAL A 251 -27.75 -10.88 5.81
N LEU A 252 -28.02 -9.84 6.58
CA LEU A 252 -27.00 -8.89 7.03
C LEU A 252 -25.96 -9.54 7.97
N GLU A 253 -26.37 -10.46 8.85
CA GLU A 253 -25.43 -11.23 9.67
C GLU A 253 -24.43 -12.05 8.85
N THR A 254 -24.79 -12.43 7.63
CA THR A 254 -23.89 -13.13 6.70
C THR A 254 -23.12 -12.20 5.77
N LEU A 255 -23.72 -11.08 5.34
CA LEU A 255 -23.10 -10.13 4.41
C LEU A 255 -22.05 -9.26 5.09
N ILE A 256 -22.31 -8.79 6.31
CA ILE A 256 -21.36 -7.91 7.03
C ILE A 256 -20.00 -8.57 7.25
N PRO A 257 -19.89 -9.82 7.75
CA PRO A 257 -18.59 -10.50 7.83
C PRO A 257 -17.92 -10.69 6.48
N LYS A 258 -18.66 -10.91 5.39
CA LYS A 258 -18.09 -10.99 4.05
C LYS A 258 -17.51 -9.65 3.60
N GLN A 259 -18.23 -8.56 3.87
CA GLN A 259 -17.74 -7.21 3.57
C GLN A 259 -16.48 -6.86 4.38
N LEU A 260 -16.43 -7.23 5.67
CA LEU A 260 -15.24 -7.05 6.49
C LEU A 260 -14.03 -7.82 5.94
N ASN A 261 -14.23 -9.09 5.60
CA ASN A 261 -13.18 -9.91 5.02
C ASN A 261 -12.65 -9.30 3.72
N LEU A 262 -13.55 -8.80 2.89
CA LEU A 262 -13.20 -8.17 1.62
C LEU A 262 -12.44 -6.85 1.84
N MET A 263 -12.93 -5.98 2.75
CA MET A 263 -12.27 -4.74 3.13
C MET A 263 -10.84 -4.98 3.63
N PHE A 264 -10.65 -6.01 4.44
CA PHE A 264 -9.33 -6.38 4.96
C PHE A 264 -8.40 -6.86 3.83
N TYR A 265 -8.90 -7.69 2.95
CA TYR A 265 -8.12 -8.22 1.84
C TYR A 265 -7.79 -7.15 0.79
N THR A 266 -8.73 -6.27 0.47
CA THR A 266 -8.47 -5.14 -0.43
C THR A 266 -7.45 -4.17 0.15
N ALA A 267 -7.47 -3.90 1.46
CA ALA A 267 -6.45 -3.09 2.13
C ALA A 267 -5.05 -3.73 2.03
N LEU A 268 -4.96 -5.07 2.13
CA LEU A 268 -3.71 -5.79 1.91
C LEU A 268 -3.23 -5.63 0.46
N LEU A 269 -4.09 -5.87 -0.53
CA LEU A 269 -3.73 -5.77 -1.95
C LEU A 269 -3.31 -4.34 -2.33
N ASP A 270 -4.05 -3.33 -1.86
CA ASP A 270 -3.72 -1.92 -2.06
C ASP A 270 -2.35 -1.58 -1.47
N SER A 271 -2.07 -2.09 -0.26
CA SER A 271 -0.78 -1.87 0.39
C SER A 271 0.37 -2.56 -0.35
N VAL A 272 0.17 -3.79 -0.84
CA VAL A 272 1.17 -4.54 -1.63
C VAL A 272 1.42 -3.86 -2.98
N ALA A 273 0.36 -3.42 -3.68
CA ALA A 273 0.50 -2.67 -4.93
C ALA A 273 1.26 -1.35 -4.70
N SER A 274 0.91 -0.60 -3.66
CA SER A 274 1.57 0.65 -3.28
C SER A 274 3.04 0.46 -2.92
N GLU A 275 3.37 -0.61 -2.20
CA GLU A 275 4.75 -0.98 -1.87
C GLU A 275 5.59 -1.23 -3.13
N HIS A 276 5.06 -2.03 -4.06
CA HIS A 276 5.78 -2.37 -5.29
C HIS A 276 5.87 -1.18 -6.24
N ALA A 277 4.87 -0.31 -6.30
CA ALA A 277 4.92 0.94 -7.04
C ALA A 277 5.99 1.89 -6.48
N ALA A 278 5.99 2.11 -5.18
CA ALA A 278 7.00 2.94 -4.51
C ALA A 278 8.41 2.38 -4.70
N ARG A 279 8.58 1.05 -4.61
CA ARG A 279 9.86 0.38 -4.86
C ARG A 279 10.31 0.55 -6.30
N MET A 280 9.40 0.38 -7.27
CA MET A 280 9.71 0.54 -8.68
C MET A 280 10.22 1.96 -8.98
N VAL A 281 9.54 2.99 -8.47
CA VAL A 281 9.96 4.39 -8.63
C VAL A 281 11.30 4.66 -7.94
N ALA A 282 11.50 4.17 -6.71
CA ALA A 282 12.76 4.33 -5.99
C ALA A 282 13.94 3.66 -6.72
N MET A 283 13.72 2.46 -7.28
CA MET A 283 14.76 1.75 -8.04
C MET A 283 15.05 2.40 -9.40
N GLN A 284 14.02 2.99 -10.05
CA GLN A 284 14.23 3.79 -11.24
C GLN A 284 15.13 5.00 -10.94
N THR A 285 14.78 5.79 -9.94
CA THR A 285 15.59 6.96 -9.53
C THR A 285 17.02 6.57 -9.14
N ALA A 286 17.18 5.44 -8.44
CA ALA A 286 18.51 4.93 -8.09
C ALA A 286 19.32 4.52 -9.32
N THR A 287 18.68 3.94 -10.33
CA THR A 287 19.33 3.55 -11.60
C THR A 287 19.75 4.78 -12.40
N ASP A 288 18.88 5.79 -12.51
CA ASP A 288 19.17 7.04 -13.21
C ASP A 288 20.33 7.82 -12.55
N ASN A 289 20.32 7.90 -11.22
CA ASN A 289 21.43 8.49 -10.46
C ASN A 289 22.75 7.72 -10.66
N ALA A 290 22.70 6.38 -10.74
CA ALA A 290 23.87 5.57 -11.01
C ALA A 290 24.43 5.82 -12.42
N ASP A 291 23.58 6.00 -13.42
CA ASP A 291 23.99 6.34 -14.79
C ASP A 291 24.66 7.72 -14.86
N GLU A 292 24.14 8.71 -14.15
CA GLU A 292 24.74 10.03 -14.05
C GLU A 292 26.13 9.97 -13.38
N LEU A 293 26.24 9.26 -12.26
CA LEU A 293 27.53 9.04 -11.57
C LEU A 293 28.53 8.33 -12.46
N LEU A 294 28.14 7.34 -13.24
CA LEU A 294 29.01 6.63 -14.17
C LEU A 294 29.57 7.55 -15.27
N ARG A 295 28.73 8.45 -15.82
CA ARG A 295 29.16 9.46 -16.79
C ARG A 295 30.23 10.39 -16.18
N GLY A 296 29.96 10.92 -14.97
CA GLY A 296 30.92 11.79 -14.25
C GLY A 296 32.24 11.09 -13.94
N LEU A 297 32.17 9.85 -13.42
CA LEU A 297 33.38 9.05 -13.11
C LEU A 297 34.18 8.69 -14.38
N SER A 298 33.51 8.43 -15.50
CA SER A 298 34.21 8.14 -16.79
C SER A 298 34.97 9.36 -17.31
N LEU A 299 34.39 10.56 -17.21
CA LEU A 299 35.07 11.81 -17.55
C LEU A 299 36.26 12.05 -16.63
N GLN A 300 36.10 11.85 -15.32
CA GLN A 300 37.20 11.99 -14.36
C GLN A 300 38.33 10.97 -14.61
N TYR A 301 37.97 9.73 -14.91
CA TYR A 301 38.93 8.68 -15.27
C TYR A 301 39.75 9.06 -16.49
N ASN A 302 39.09 9.51 -17.57
CA ASN A 302 39.79 9.92 -18.81
C ASN A 302 40.70 11.11 -18.57
N LYS A 303 40.27 12.13 -17.81
CA LYS A 303 41.11 13.27 -17.44
C LYS A 303 42.31 12.85 -16.61
N SER A 304 42.14 12.01 -15.60
CA SER A 304 43.23 11.50 -14.77
C SER A 304 44.21 10.62 -15.55
N ARG A 305 43.69 9.83 -16.52
CA ARG A 305 44.52 9.02 -17.41
C ARG A 305 45.40 9.91 -18.31
N GLN A 306 44.81 10.96 -18.91
CA GLN A 306 45.57 11.90 -19.73
C GLN A 306 46.65 12.59 -18.91
N GLN A 307 46.37 13.05 -17.70
CA GLN A 307 47.35 13.63 -16.79
C GLN A 307 48.48 12.66 -16.44
N ALA A 308 48.16 11.41 -16.14
CA ALA A 308 49.17 10.39 -15.85
C ALA A 308 50.11 10.16 -17.04
N ILE A 309 49.54 10.02 -18.25
CA ILE A 309 50.33 9.86 -19.48
C ILE A 309 51.24 11.10 -19.71
N THR A 310 50.69 12.31 -19.53
CA THR A 310 51.45 13.54 -19.69
C THR A 310 52.62 13.63 -18.69
N ASN A 311 52.36 13.24 -17.41
CA ASN A 311 53.42 13.21 -16.40
C ASN A 311 54.52 12.19 -16.74
N GLU A 312 54.13 10.98 -17.17
CA GLU A 312 55.08 9.95 -17.60
C GLU A 312 55.95 10.44 -18.80
N LEU A 313 55.35 11.12 -19.78
CA LEU A 313 56.07 11.72 -20.91
C LEU A 313 57.03 12.82 -20.46
N LEU A 314 56.60 13.70 -19.53
CA LEU A 314 57.44 14.75 -18.97
C LEU A 314 58.61 14.16 -18.17
N ASP A 315 58.40 13.09 -17.42
CA ASP A 315 59.44 12.40 -16.66
C ASP A 315 60.49 11.76 -17.60
N ILE A 316 60.06 11.17 -18.72
CA ILE A 316 60.92 10.59 -19.73
C ILE A 316 61.77 11.71 -20.43
N VAL A 317 61.15 12.82 -20.83
CA VAL A 317 61.81 13.95 -21.46
C VAL A 317 62.80 14.62 -20.50
N GLY A 318 62.36 14.86 -19.22
CA GLY A 318 63.19 15.42 -18.18
C GLY A 318 64.38 14.54 -17.80
N GLY A 319 64.21 13.21 -17.80
CA GLY A 319 65.32 12.26 -17.61
C GLY A 319 66.27 12.18 -18.76
N SER A 320 65.87 12.48 -20.00
CA SER A 320 66.70 12.51 -21.18
C SER A 320 67.56 13.76 -21.28
N ILE A 321 67.24 14.86 -20.60
CA ILE A 321 68.00 16.12 -20.60
C ILE A 321 69.15 16.08 -19.58
N ASN A 322 69.12 15.17 -18.59
CA ASN A 322 70.10 15.03 -17.54
C ASN A 322 71.20 13.93 -17.83
N ASN A 323 71.18 13.30 -19.00
CA ASN A 323 72.19 12.44 -19.53
C ASN A 323 72.88 13.12 -20.75
#